data_5cd8ac9e10b81b4eef37b3fad98297b9
#
_entry.id   5cd8ac9e10b81b4eef37b3fad98297b9
#
_cell.length_a   1.000
_cell.length_b   1.000
_cell.length_c   1.000
_cell.angle_alpha   90.00
_cell.angle_beta   90.00
_cell.angle_gamma   90.00
#
_symmetry.space_group_name_H-M   'P 1'
#
loop_
_entity.id
_entity.type
_entity.pdbx_description
1 polymer ?
#
loop_
_entity_poly.entity_id
_entity_poly.type
_entity_poly.pdbx_seq_one_letter_code
_entity_poly.pdbx_strand_id
1 'polypeptide(L)' 'MTGEQRAKYHEYLEQLRASGRTNMFGAAPYLMSRFGLERRSAESVLLDWLDAH' A
#
# COMPACT_ATOMS: atom_id res chain seq x y z
N MET A 1 8.44 -0.84 -10.47
CA MET A 1 8.14 -1.73 -9.32
C MET A 1 8.33 -3.16 -9.77
N THR A 2 9.13 -3.92 -9.03
CA THR A 2 9.33 -5.34 -9.33
C THR A 2 8.19 -6.18 -8.75
N GLY A 3 8.08 -7.44 -9.19
CA GLY A 3 7.09 -8.36 -8.65
C GLY A 3 7.26 -8.61 -7.16
N GLU A 4 8.50 -8.68 -6.67
CA GLU A 4 8.79 -8.86 -5.26
C GLU A 4 8.37 -7.64 -4.44
N GLN A 5 8.66 -6.44 -4.93
CA GLN A 5 8.25 -5.21 -4.26
C GLN A 5 6.74 -5.09 -4.21
N ARG A 6 6.08 -5.40 -5.33
CA ARG A 6 4.63 -5.36 -5.40
C ARG A 6 4.01 -6.32 -4.39
N ALA A 7 4.54 -7.53 -4.28
CA ALA A 7 4.06 -8.52 -3.32
C ALA A 7 4.20 -8.04 -1.89
N LYS A 8 5.33 -7.42 -1.55
CA LYS A 8 5.57 -6.87 -0.20
C LYS A 8 4.58 -5.75 0.13
N TYR A 9 4.36 -4.85 -0.81
CA TYR A 9 3.42 -3.74 -0.61
C TYR A 9 1.99 -4.26 -0.44
N HIS A 10 1.59 -5.20 -1.27
CA HIS A 10 0.26 -5.79 -1.20
C HIS A 10 0.06 -6.56 0.10
N GLU A 11 1.06 -7.31 0.55
CA GLU A 11 1.01 -8.01 1.83
C GLU A 11 0.81 -7.02 2.99
N TYR A 12 1.57 -5.93 2.99
CA TYR A 12 1.42 -4.90 4.01
C TYR A 12 0.01 -4.30 4.01
N LEU A 13 -0.51 -3.99 2.82
CA LEU A 13 -1.85 -3.43 2.68
C LEU A 13 -2.93 -4.40 3.16
N GLU A 14 -2.77 -5.69 2.90
CA GLU A 14 -3.67 -6.71 3.41
C GLU A 14 -3.69 -6.76 4.93
N GLN A 15 -2.50 -6.68 5.54
CA GLN A 15 -2.38 -6.65 7.00
C GLN A 15 -2.99 -5.39 7.58
N LEU A 16 -2.77 -4.26 6.93
CA LEU A 16 -3.34 -2.99 7.36
C LEU A 16 -4.86 -3.01 7.29
N ARG A 17 -5.40 -3.57 6.22
CA ARG A 17 -6.84 -3.74 6.05
C ARG A 17 -7.43 -4.62 7.17
N ALA A 18 -6.76 -5.73 7.44
CA ALA A 18 -7.20 -6.67 8.46
C ALA A 18 -7.17 -6.05 9.86
N SER A 19 -6.26 -5.09 10.11
CA SER A 19 -6.15 -4.42 11.40
C SER A 19 -7.28 -3.43 11.67
N GLY A 20 -7.95 -2.96 10.63
CA GLY A 20 -9.02 -1.97 10.76
C GLY A 20 -8.57 -0.59 11.21
N ARG A 21 -7.27 -0.30 11.15
CA ARG A 21 -6.71 0.97 11.67
C ARG A 21 -7.03 2.19 10.81
N THR A 22 -7.28 1.98 9.53
CA THR A 22 -7.49 3.08 8.62
C THR A 22 -8.43 2.69 7.50
N ASN A 23 -9.03 3.70 6.88
CA ASN A 23 -9.70 3.55 5.61
C ASN A 23 -8.62 3.34 4.54
N MET A 24 -8.72 2.27 3.75
CA MET A 24 -7.68 1.93 2.77
C MET A 24 -7.46 3.02 1.71
N PHE A 25 -8.46 3.85 1.44
CA PHE A 25 -8.27 4.99 0.54
C PHE A 25 -7.30 6.03 1.10
N GLY A 26 -7.05 6.01 2.40
CA GLY A 26 -6.10 6.88 3.07
C GLY A 26 -4.80 6.18 3.44
N ALA A 27 -4.49 5.02 2.84
CA ALA A 27 -3.35 4.21 3.25
C ALA A 27 -2.01 4.67 2.65
N ALA A 28 -2.00 5.59 1.68
CA ALA A 28 -0.74 6.04 1.06
C ALA A 28 0.28 6.56 2.08
N PRO A 29 -0.09 7.39 3.08
CA PRO A 29 0.88 7.82 4.10
C PRO A 29 1.52 6.67 4.88
N TYR A 30 0.79 5.59 5.09
CA TYR A 30 1.32 4.41 5.78
C TYR A 30 2.38 3.71 4.92
N LEU A 31 2.16 3.63 3.61
CA LEU A 31 3.15 3.09 2.67
C LEU A 31 4.40 3.96 2.62
N MET A 32 4.22 5.27 2.60
CA MET A 32 5.33 6.22 2.60
C MET A 32 6.22 6.01 3.82
N SER A 33 5.61 5.92 4.99
CA SER A 33 6.33 5.76 6.25
C SER A 33 6.99 4.38 6.35
N ARG A 34 6.27 3.33 5.96
CA ARG A 34 6.74 1.95 6.12
C ARG A 34 7.88 1.59 5.18
N PHE A 35 7.81 2.06 3.93
CA PHE A 35 8.77 1.68 2.88
C PHE A 35 9.63 2.82 2.36
N GLY A 36 9.48 4.02 2.91
CA GLY A 36 10.24 5.18 2.46
C GLY A 36 9.88 5.61 1.04
N LEU A 37 8.62 5.43 0.66
CA LEU A 37 8.17 5.79 -0.69
C LEU A 37 7.80 7.28 -0.78
N GLU A 38 7.95 7.83 -1.97
CA GLU A 38 7.39 9.13 -2.29
C GLU A 38 5.86 9.01 -2.39
N ARG A 39 5.17 10.12 -2.16
CA ARG A 39 3.71 10.14 -2.21
C ARG A 39 3.15 9.56 -3.49
N ARG A 40 3.70 9.96 -4.64
CA ARG A 40 3.26 9.47 -5.95
C ARG A 40 3.40 7.95 -6.06
N SER A 41 4.55 7.42 -5.62
CA SER A 41 4.78 5.98 -5.63
C SER A 41 3.82 5.25 -4.72
N ALA A 42 3.61 5.78 -3.52
CA ALA A 42 2.70 5.19 -2.54
C ALA A 42 1.25 5.17 -3.07
N GLU A 43 0.82 6.24 -3.67
CA GLU A 43 -0.52 6.31 -4.27
C GLU A 43 -0.67 5.32 -5.42
N SER A 44 0.36 5.17 -6.24
CA SER A 44 0.36 4.22 -7.35
C SER A 44 0.23 2.78 -6.85
N VAL A 45 0.98 2.45 -5.80
CA VAL A 45 0.91 1.12 -5.15
C VAL A 45 -0.50 0.88 -4.60
N LEU A 46 -1.03 1.86 -3.90
CA LEU A 46 -2.36 1.75 -3.31
C LEU A 46 -3.44 1.53 -4.37
N LEU A 47 -3.38 2.30 -5.45
CA LEU A 47 -4.33 2.16 -6.55
C LEU A 47 -4.23 0.79 -7.22
N ASP A 48 -3.02 0.30 -7.41
CA ASP A 48 -2.78 -1.04 -7.94
C ASP A 48 -3.44 -2.10 -7.06
N TRP A 49 -3.28 -1.96 -5.75
CA TRP A 49 -3.89 -2.89 -4.79
C TRP A 49 -5.41 -2.81 -4.81
N LEU A 50 -5.96 -1.61 -4.81
CA LEU A 50 -7.41 -1.41 -4.86
C LEU A 50 -8.02 -1.98 -6.13
N ASP A 51 -7.33 -1.82 -7.25
CA ASP A 51 -7.78 -2.33 -8.54
C ASP A 51 -7.78 -3.87 -8.57
N ALA A 52 -6.90 -4.50 -7.81
CA ALA A 52 -6.82 -5.94 -7.72
C ALA A 52 -7.88 -6.55 -6.78
N HIS A 53 -8.55 -5.73 -6.02
CA HIS A 53 -9.59 -6.14 -5.08
C HIS A 53 -10.92 -5.54 -5.45
#